data_32afbd26c45a3925821ff70858021ccc
#
_entry.id   32afbd26c45a3925821ff70858021ccc
#
_cell.length_a   1.000
_cell.length_b   1.000
_cell.length_c   1.000
_cell.angle_alpha   90.00
_cell.angle_beta   90.00
_cell.angle_gamma   90.00
#
_symmetry.space_group_name_H-M   'P 1'
#
loop_
_entity.id
_entity.type
_entity.pdbx_description
1 polymer ?
#
loop_
_entity_poly.entity_id
_entity_poly.type
_entity_poly.pdbx_seq_one_letter_code
_entity_poly.pdbx_strand_id
1 'polypeptide(L)'
;MRGLRLLFALLSIAVVTAAFAGAAAAKDKVKAKDVCSLAAEDEAACHAKVVTDDAGTPFATTSPTGLTPQDFWSAYNLPYSTGGAGQTIAIVDAFDYPTAENDLNVFSAQFGLPACTTANGCFRRVNQTGGSNVKKYRTDAGWALEAALDLQTAHAICPSCQILFVETQTNSFANLSTGVNTAAALGANAISNSYGGGEFVQETSSTYGGAYNHPGVAITVSSGDSGYGVAFPAASPYVTAVGGTTLTRSGSARGWTETAWDGAGSGCSAYVAKPSWQTSVTACARRAVADVAADADPASGASVYDTTPYQGQSGWFKVGGTSLSAPLIAGVYGLAGDAGTTSYPVSRAWTNHGTFNDVTSGSNGTCGAPWCDAGAGWDGPTGWGTPWGTAGF
;
A
#
# COMPACT_ATOMS: atom_id res chain seq x y z
N MET A 1 34.15 11.32 -88.21
CA MET A 1 33.98 12.00 -86.89
C MET A 1 33.30 11.02 -85.91
N ARG A 2 34.11 10.50 -85.00
CA ARG A 2 33.71 9.42 -84.12
C ARG A 2 33.20 10.01 -82.79
N GLY A 3 31.91 9.76 -82.44
CA GLY A 3 31.32 10.19 -81.18
C GLY A 3 31.62 9.21 -80.05
N LEU A 4 32.23 9.73 -78.99
CA LEU A 4 32.59 9.04 -77.77
C LEU A 4 31.36 9.02 -76.78
N ARG A 5 30.82 7.86 -76.48
CA ARG A 5 29.73 7.68 -75.44
C ARG A 5 30.41 7.41 -74.13
N LEU A 6 30.28 8.34 -73.18
CA LEU A 6 30.59 8.09 -71.76
C LEU A 6 29.43 7.30 -71.08
N LEU A 7 29.77 6.13 -70.53
CA LEU A 7 28.91 5.41 -69.55
C LEU A 7 29.18 5.94 -68.17
N PHE A 8 28.16 6.48 -67.54
CA PHE A 8 28.15 6.73 -66.06
C PHE A 8 27.67 5.46 -65.33
N ALA A 9 28.53 4.83 -64.55
CA ALA A 9 28.18 3.76 -63.64
C ALA A 9 27.75 4.40 -62.32
N LEU A 10 26.47 4.22 -61.96
CA LEU A 10 25.90 4.58 -60.62
C LEU A 10 26.25 3.47 -59.63
N LEU A 11 27.14 3.79 -58.68
CA LEU A 11 27.47 2.92 -57.58
C LEU A 11 26.45 3.16 -56.46
N SER A 12 25.52 2.23 -56.26
CA SER A 12 24.54 2.25 -55.13
C SER A 12 25.22 1.71 -53.90
N ILE A 13 25.48 2.58 -52.93
CA ILE A 13 25.94 2.20 -51.57
C ILE A 13 24.71 1.82 -50.75
N ALA A 14 24.52 0.55 -50.47
CA ALA A 14 23.53 0.08 -49.49
C ALA A 14 24.09 0.28 -48.10
N VAL A 15 23.52 1.22 -47.34
CA VAL A 15 23.78 1.39 -45.91
C VAL A 15 22.98 0.35 -45.15
N VAL A 16 23.62 -0.67 -44.64
CA VAL A 16 23.02 -1.65 -43.70
C VAL A 16 23.06 -1.03 -42.32
N THR A 17 21.93 -0.51 -41.85
CA THR A 17 21.75 -0.13 -40.46
C THR A 17 21.48 -1.37 -39.63
N ALA A 18 22.50 -1.88 -38.93
CA ALA A 18 22.33 -2.91 -37.92
C ALA A 18 21.61 -2.29 -36.69
N ALA A 19 20.32 -2.63 -36.50
CA ALA A 19 19.61 -2.35 -35.28
C ALA A 19 20.14 -3.26 -34.17
N PHE A 20 20.96 -2.73 -33.27
CA PHE A 20 21.27 -3.41 -32.01
C PHE A 20 20.02 -3.36 -31.13
N ALA A 21 19.21 -4.40 -31.18
CA ALA A 21 18.25 -4.68 -30.12
C ALA A 21 19.06 -5.08 -28.90
N GLY A 22 19.31 -4.13 -27.99
CA GLY A 22 19.86 -4.42 -26.67
C GLY A 22 18.85 -5.30 -25.93
N ALA A 23 19.18 -6.57 -25.73
CA ALA A 23 18.45 -7.41 -24.79
C ALA A 23 18.59 -6.74 -23.42
N ALA A 24 17.50 -6.18 -22.91
CA ALA A 24 17.43 -5.79 -21.51
C ALA A 24 17.67 -7.07 -20.70
N ALA A 25 18.78 -7.13 -19.98
CA ALA A 25 19.02 -8.21 -19.03
C ALA A 25 17.85 -8.22 -18.05
N ALA A 26 17.12 -9.33 -17.95
CA ALA A 26 16.12 -9.52 -16.92
C ALA A 26 16.83 -9.30 -15.58
N LYS A 27 16.44 -8.27 -14.84
CA LYS A 27 16.90 -8.09 -13.46
C LYS A 27 16.45 -9.33 -12.69
N ASP A 28 17.35 -9.95 -11.96
CA ASP A 28 17.00 -11.05 -11.07
C ASP A 28 15.86 -10.58 -10.15
N LYS A 29 14.77 -11.37 -10.09
CA LYS A 29 13.61 -11.04 -9.26
C LYS A 29 14.06 -11.02 -7.79
N VAL A 30 13.81 -9.90 -7.10
CA VAL A 30 14.12 -9.78 -5.68
C VAL A 30 13.39 -10.87 -4.92
N LYS A 31 14.12 -11.62 -4.08
CA LYS A 31 13.52 -12.65 -3.23
C LYS A 31 12.87 -11.98 -2.02
N ALA A 32 11.63 -12.33 -1.76
CA ALA A 32 10.87 -11.86 -0.62
C ALA A 32 9.96 -12.97 -0.11
N LYS A 33 9.54 -12.88 1.15
CA LYS A 33 8.59 -13.80 1.77
C LYS A 33 7.56 -13.08 2.61
N ASP A 34 6.43 -13.74 2.84
CA ASP A 34 5.40 -13.25 3.74
C ASP A 34 5.96 -13.06 5.14
N VAL A 35 5.62 -11.92 5.76
CA VAL A 35 6.03 -11.57 7.12
C VAL A 35 5.19 -12.33 8.14
N CYS A 36 3.88 -12.37 7.93
CA CYS A 36 2.96 -13.13 8.77
C CYS A 36 2.75 -14.56 8.26
N SER A 37 2.47 -15.48 9.17
CA SER A 37 2.04 -16.83 8.82
C SER A 37 0.63 -16.80 8.20
N LEU A 38 0.31 -17.80 7.40
CA LEU A 38 -1.06 -18.02 6.92
C LEU A 38 -2.03 -18.09 8.11
N ALA A 39 -3.14 -17.40 7.97
CA ALA A 39 -4.19 -17.30 8.98
C ALA A 39 -5.17 -18.49 8.91
N ALA A 40 -5.84 -18.81 10.01
CA ALA A 40 -7.01 -19.67 10.02
C ALA A 40 -8.22 -19.01 9.37
N GLU A 41 -9.33 -19.73 9.19
CA GLU A 41 -10.51 -19.27 8.44
C GLU A 41 -11.16 -17.99 9.01
N ASP A 42 -11.08 -17.78 10.32
CA ASP A 42 -11.64 -16.62 11.04
C ASP A 42 -10.57 -15.60 11.47
N GLU A 43 -9.35 -15.72 10.98
CA GLU A 43 -8.20 -14.89 11.27
C GLU A 43 -7.69 -14.16 10.02
N ALA A 44 -7.03 -13.03 10.24
CA ALA A 44 -6.29 -12.31 9.21
C ALA A 44 -4.80 -12.63 9.24
N ALA A 45 -4.15 -12.62 8.08
CA ALA A 45 -2.71 -12.48 7.95
C ALA A 45 -2.37 -11.05 7.57
N CYS A 46 -1.23 -10.54 8.00
CA CYS A 46 -0.72 -9.27 7.49
C CYS A 46 -0.26 -9.43 6.03
N HIS A 47 -0.32 -8.36 5.28
CA HIS A 47 0.03 -8.32 3.86
C HIS A 47 1.40 -7.66 3.62
N ALA A 48 2.38 -7.90 4.52
CA ALA A 48 3.77 -7.48 4.31
C ALA A 48 4.63 -8.62 3.76
N LYS A 49 5.58 -8.22 2.90
CA LYS A 49 6.63 -9.10 2.39
C LYS A 49 7.99 -8.48 2.65
N VAL A 50 8.86 -9.23 3.34
CA VAL A 50 10.23 -8.82 3.64
C VAL A 50 11.21 -9.40 2.63
N VAL A 51 12.15 -8.57 2.18
CA VAL A 51 13.25 -9.00 1.31
C VAL A 51 14.16 -9.98 2.06
N THR A 52 14.56 -11.03 1.36
CA THR A 52 15.42 -12.11 1.90
C THR A 52 16.70 -12.24 1.12
N ASP A 53 17.69 -12.88 1.73
CA ASP A 53 18.85 -13.42 1.05
C ASP A 53 18.50 -14.64 0.19
N ASP A 54 19.50 -15.24 -0.45
CA ASP A 54 19.33 -16.41 -1.29
C ASP A 54 18.86 -17.66 -0.54
N ALA A 55 19.10 -17.73 0.76
CA ALA A 55 18.66 -18.80 1.63
C ALA A 55 17.23 -18.60 2.18
N GLY A 56 16.58 -17.47 1.88
CA GLY A 56 15.26 -17.12 2.38
C GLY A 56 15.27 -16.53 3.80
N THR A 57 16.43 -16.10 4.30
CA THR A 57 16.55 -15.39 5.59
C THR A 57 16.22 -13.91 5.38
N PRO A 58 15.42 -13.28 6.24
CA PRO A 58 15.19 -11.83 6.20
C PRO A 58 16.51 -11.07 6.20
N PHE A 59 16.63 -10.07 5.34
CA PHE A 59 17.86 -9.32 5.20
C PHE A 59 17.76 -8.00 5.97
N ALA A 60 18.25 -8.01 7.24
CA ALA A 60 18.37 -6.79 8.04
C ALA A 60 19.76 -6.16 7.88
N THR A 61 19.82 -4.84 7.89
CA THR A 61 21.03 -4.04 7.70
C THR A 61 21.19 -3.00 8.82
N THR A 62 22.39 -2.40 8.91
CA THR A 62 22.66 -1.30 9.86
C THR A 62 22.23 0.07 9.33
N SER A 63 21.83 0.16 8.08
CA SER A 63 21.39 1.39 7.41
C SER A 63 20.26 1.08 6.43
N PRO A 64 19.39 2.07 6.12
CA PRO A 64 18.26 1.88 5.19
C PRO A 64 18.70 1.44 3.80
N THR A 65 17.93 0.53 3.18
CA THR A 65 18.18 0.01 1.81
C THR A 65 16.95 0.10 0.89
N GLY A 66 15.76 0.32 1.43
CA GLY A 66 14.52 0.53 0.69
C GLY A 66 14.29 1.99 0.32
N LEU A 67 13.13 2.28 -0.27
CA LEU A 67 12.68 3.64 -0.53
C LEU A 67 12.51 4.43 0.78
N THR A 68 12.65 5.74 0.66
CA THR A 68 12.66 6.70 1.77
C THR A 68 11.40 7.57 1.72
N PRO A 69 11.06 8.31 2.81
CA PRO A 69 9.98 9.29 2.78
C PRO A 69 10.08 10.29 1.62
N GLN A 70 11.29 10.77 1.32
CA GLN A 70 11.57 11.71 0.23
C GLN A 70 11.24 11.11 -1.14
N ASP A 71 11.45 9.81 -1.30
CA ASP A 71 11.11 9.09 -2.53
C ASP A 71 9.60 9.11 -2.77
N PHE A 72 8.81 8.76 -1.75
CA PHE A 72 7.35 8.76 -1.84
C PHE A 72 6.78 10.17 -2.05
N TRP A 73 7.30 11.19 -1.35
CA TRP A 73 6.86 12.58 -1.57
C TRP A 73 7.10 13.02 -3.01
N SER A 74 8.26 12.68 -3.56
CA SER A 74 8.61 12.98 -4.94
C SER A 74 7.76 12.18 -5.93
N ALA A 75 7.59 10.88 -5.70
CA ALA A 75 6.88 9.99 -6.60
C ALA A 75 5.39 10.37 -6.73
N TYR A 76 4.77 10.75 -5.62
CA TYR A 76 3.33 11.02 -5.54
C TYR A 76 3.00 12.52 -5.44
N ASN A 77 4.01 13.41 -5.59
CA ASN A 77 3.84 14.87 -5.53
C ASN A 77 3.08 15.33 -4.28
N LEU A 78 3.47 14.82 -3.10
CA LEU A 78 2.73 15.03 -1.87
C LEU A 78 3.08 16.36 -1.18
N PRO A 79 2.10 17.11 -0.64
CA PRO A 79 2.29 18.36 0.11
C PRO A 79 2.66 18.08 1.58
N TYR A 80 3.62 17.19 1.84
CA TYR A 80 3.98 16.66 3.17
C TYR A 80 4.36 17.73 4.21
N SER A 81 4.84 18.88 3.77
CA SER A 81 5.29 19.97 4.67
C SER A 81 4.18 20.96 5.05
N THR A 82 3.02 20.89 4.40
CA THR A 82 1.93 21.88 4.59
C THR A 82 0.58 21.27 4.97
N GLY A 83 0.43 19.95 4.83
CA GLY A 83 -0.80 19.22 5.15
C GLY A 83 -0.76 18.47 6.48
N GLY A 84 -1.90 17.97 6.91
CA GLY A 84 -2.05 16.98 7.99
C GLY A 84 -2.15 17.53 9.42
N ALA A 85 -1.92 18.79 9.65
CA ALA A 85 -2.02 19.36 11.00
C ALA A 85 -3.44 19.19 11.58
N GLY A 86 -3.53 18.63 12.79
CA GLY A 86 -4.80 18.33 13.46
C GLY A 86 -5.50 17.05 12.97
N GLN A 87 -4.91 16.31 12.03
CA GLN A 87 -5.42 15.01 11.59
C GLN A 87 -4.81 13.88 12.42
N THR A 88 -5.60 12.84 12.67
CA THR A 88 -5.18 11.61 13.35
C THR A 88 -5.30 10.44 12.39
N ILE A 89 -4.19 9.75 12.15
CA ILE A 89 -4.15 8.48 11.42
C ILE A 89 -4.08 7.36 12.47
N ALA A 90 -5.05 6.45 12.45
CA ALA A 90 -4.99 5.24 13.27
C ALA A 90 -4.40 4.09 12.45
N ILE A 91 -3.56 3.30 13.11
CA ILE A 91 -3.06 2.00 12.64
C ILE A 91 -3.70 0.94 13.52
N VAL A 92 -4.34 -0.06 12.91
CA VAL A 92 -4.98 -1.18 13.63
C VAL A 92 -4.27 -2.47 13.28
N ASP A 93 -3.52 -3.02 14.23
CA ASP A 93 -2.77 -4.26 14.07
C ASP A 93 -2.99 -5.23 15.23
N ALA A 94 -2.57 -6.48 15.03
CA ALA A 94 -2.71 -7.52 16.03
C ALA A 94 -1.47 -7.63 16.93
N PHE A 95 -1.70 -8.06 18.16
CA PHE A 95 -0.70 -8.35 19.18
C PHE A 95 0.02 -7.11 19.72
N ASP A 96 1.05 -7.33 20.54
CA ASP A 96 1.83 -6.30 21.22
C ASP A 96 3.10 -5.98 20.44
N TYR A 97 3.34 -4.68 20.14
CA TYR A 97 4.61 -4.19 19.62
C TYR A 97 5.27 -3.26 20.65
N PRO A 98 6.05 -3.82 21.61
CA PRO A 98 6.54 -3.07 22.76
C PRO A 98 7.47 -1.90 22.41
N THR A 99 8.20 -1.99 21.30
CA THR A 99 9.21 -1.01 20.88
C THR A 99 8.69 0.02 19.86
N ALA A 100 7.38 0.03 19.56
CA ALA A 100 6.75 0.85 18.52
C ALA A 100 7.19 2.33 18.55
N GLU A 101 7.07 2.99 19.70
CA GLU A 101 7.45 4.41 19.83
C GLU A 101 8.96 4.64 19.64
N ASN A 102 9.80 3.74 20.17
CA ASN A 102 11.25 3.80 20.00
C ASN A 102 11.64 3.67 18.52
N ASP A 103 11.09 2.65 17.85
CA ASP A 103 11.47 2.31 16.50
C ASP A 103 10.96 3.35 15.49
N LEU A 104 9.77 3.90 15.71
CA LEU A 104 9.24 5.05 14.98
C LEU A 104 10.15 6.28 15.11
N ASN A 105 10.73 6.54 16.31
CA ASN A 105 11.61 7.69 16.50
C ASN A 105 13.01 7.48 15.96
N VAL A 106 13.54 6.26 15.94
CA VAL A 106 14.79 5.93 15.23
C VAL A 106 14.60 6.15 13.72
N PHE A 107 13.49 5.68 13.15
CA PHE A 107 13.13 5.93 11.77
C PHE A 107 13.02 7.44 11.47
N SER A 108 12.29 8.16 12.31
CA SER A 108 12.08 9.61 12.14
C SER A 108 13.41 10.38 12.17
N ALA A 109 14.29 10.07 13.12
CA ALA A 109 15.62 10.69 13.23
C ALA A 109 16.49 10.40 12.00
N GLN A 110 16.45 9.16 11.48
CA GLN A 110 17.21 8.75 10.29
C GLN A 110 16.85 9.58 9.05
N PHE A 111 15.56 9.90 8.86
CA PHE A 111 15.07 10.57 7.67
C PHE A 111 14.79 12.07 7.87
N GLY A 112 15.12 12.62 9.05
CA GLY A 112 14.91 14.04 9.36
C GLY A 112 13.44 14.42 9.53
N LEU A 113 12.58 13.47 9.92
CA LEU A 113 11.19 13.71 10.26
C LEU A 113 11.06 14.27 11.68
N PRO A 114 9.96 14.98 11.99
CA PRO A 114 9.65 15.35 13.37
C PRO A 114 9.57 14.11 14.26
N ALA A 115 10.02 14.22 15.51
CA ALA A 115 9.82 13.15 16.49
C ALA A 115 8.30 12.95 16.74
N CYS A 116 7.84 11.70 16.76
CA CYS A 116 6.46 11.35 17.04
C CYS A 116 6.39 10.51 18.32
N THR A 117 6.12 11.16 19.45
CA THR A 117 6.21 10.57 20.78
C THR A 117 4.91 10.77 21.57
N THR A 118 4.71 9.93 22.57
CA THR A 118 3.66 10.10 23.60
C THR A 118 3.87 11.44 24.34
N ALA A 119 5.12 11.82 24.59
CA ALA A 119 5.44 13.04 25.33
C ALA A 119 5.05 14.34 24.61
N ASN A 120 5.14 14.37 23.27
CA ASN A 120 4.74 15.53 22.48
C ASN A 120 3.30 15.45 21.93
N GLY A 121 2.58 14.38 22.26
CA GLY A 121 1.19 14.16 21.84
C GLY A 121 1.00 13.69 20.39
N CYS A 122 2.09 13.45 19.65
CA CYS A 122 2.02 12.92 18.29
C CYS A 122 1.66 11.43 18.28
N PHE A 123 2.22 10.63 19.19
CA PHE A 123 2.01 9.18 19.26
C PHE A 123 1.09 8.80 20.44
N ARG A 124 0.11 7.96 20.18
CA ARG A 124 -0.74 7.37 21.22
C ARG A 124 -0.94 5.89 20.92
N ARG A 125 -0.70 5.05 21.94
CA ARG A 125 -0.87 3.59 21.85
C ARG A 125 -1.97 3.12 22.80
N VAL A 126 -2.91 2.32 22.30
CA VAL A 126 -4.05 1.79 23.05
C VAL A 126 -4.34 0.34 22.66
N ASN A 127 -5.04 -0.38 23.54
CA ASN A 127 -5.60 -1.68 23.21
C ASN A 127 -6.90 -1.56 22.39
N GLN A 128 -7.43 -2.69 21.90
CA GLN A 128 -8.66 -2.74 21.08
C GLN A 128 -9.91 -2.17 21.76
N THR A 129 -9.88 -1.86 23.05
CA THR A 129 -10.98 -1.22 23.80
C THR A 129 -10.66 0.21 24.24
N GLY A 130 -9.58 0.79 23.73
CA GLY A 130 -9.18 2.19 23.97
C GLY A 130 -8.37 2.42 25.26
N GLY A 131 -8.11 1.36 26.05
CA GLY A 131 -7.29 1.45 27.26
C GLY A 131 -5.79 1.39 26.96
N SER A 132 -4.97 1.90 27.88
CA SER A 132 -3.50 1.89 27.77
C SER A 132 -2.84 0.55 28.15
N ASN A 133 -3.60 -0.43 28.60
CA ASN A 133 -3.05 -1.70 29.09
C ASN A 133 -2.92 -2.71 27.95
N VAL A 134 -1.82 -2.64 27.21
CA VAL A 134 -1.46 -3.55 26.10
C VAL A 134 -0.49 -4.65 26.55
N LYS A 135 0.19 -4.50 27.70
CA LYS A 135 1.23 -5.43 28.18
C LYS A 135 0.76 -6.87 28.46
N LYS A 136 -0.53 -7.16 28.33
CA LYS A 136 -1.08 -8.51 28.47
C LYS A 136 -1.18 -9.25 27.14
N TYR A 137 -0.99 -8.57 26.03
CA TYR A 137 -0.99 -9.21 24.74
C TYR A 137 0.35 -9.88 24.50
N ARG A 138 0.35 -11.00 23.78
CA ARG A 138 1.61 -11.60 23.36
C ARG A 138 2.25 -10.73 22.26
N THR A 139 3.56 -10.69 22.21
CA THR A 139 4.29 -10.17 21.06
C THR A 139 4.34 -11.25 19.97
N ASP A 140 4.07 -10.85 18.73
CA ASP A 140 4.28 -11.66 17.53
C ASP A 140 5.25 -10.91 16.63
N ALA A 141 6.38 -11.52 16.30
CA ALA A 141 7.46 -10.83 15.59
C ALA A 141 7.08 -10.45 14.15
N GLY A 142 6.20 -11.22 13.50
CA GLY A 142 5.67 -10.87 12.18
C GLY A 142 4.79 -9.63 12.25
N TRP A 143 3.83 -9.64 13.17
CA TRP A 143 2.94 -8.50 13.38
C TRP A 143 3.66 -7.26 13.94
N ALA A 144 4.77 -7.43 14.68
CA ALA A 144 5.61 -6.30 15.09
C ALA A 144 6.29 -5.64 13.88
N LEU A 145 6.83 -6.42 12.94
CA LEU A 145 7.42 -5.90 11.71
C LEU A 145 6.35 -5.27 10.79
N GLU A 146 5.13 -5.83 10.74
CA GLU A 146 3.98 -5.20 10.07
C GLU A 146 3.67 -3.84 10.67
N ALA A 147 3.47 -3.76 11.99
CA ALA A 147 3.17 -2.52 12.68
C ALA A 147 4.30 -1.47 12.53
N ALA A 148 5.57 -1.92 12.49
CA ALA A 148 6.70 -1.03 12.19
C ALA A 148 6.57 -0.40 10.80
N LEU A 149 6.25 -1.20 9.78
CA LEU A 149 5.99 -0.72 8.41
C LEU A 149 4.86 0.32 8.40
N ASP A 150 3.73 0.00 9.02
CA ASP A 150 2.52 0.82 9.00
C ASP A 150 2.71 2.18 9.69
N LEU A 151 3.21 2.15 10.93
CA LEU A 151 3.46 3.35 11.72
C LEU A 151 4.45 4.28 11.04
N GLN A 152 5.56 3.73 10.54
CA GLN A 152 6.62 4.49 9.90
C GLN A 152 6.17 5.05 8.56
N THR A 153 5.44 4.29 7.77
CA THR A 153 4.90 4.75 6.49
C THR A 153 3.86 5.86 6.69
N ALA A 154 2.89 5.68 7.59
CA ALA A 154 1.88 6.71 7.87
C ALA A 154 2.51 8.02 8.33
N HIS A 155 3.49 7.95 9.25
CA HIS A 155 4.22 9.13 9.72
C HIS A 155 5.13 9.73 8.64
N ALA A 156 5.75 8.91 7.80
CA ALA A 156 6.56 9.39 6.67
C ALA A 156 5.72 10.21 5.68
N ILE A 157 4.51 9.74 5.37
CA ILE A 157 3.64 10.42 4.40
C ILE A 157 3.00 11.68 5.00
N CYS A 158 2.55 11.62 6.27
CA CYS A 158 1.93 12.74 6.96
C CYS A 158 2.70 13.10 8.26
N PRO A 159 3.86 13.77 8.17
CA PRO A 159 4.69 14.05 9.35
C PRO A 159 4.03 14.96 10.39
N SER A 160 3.01 15.74 10.00
CA SER A 160 2.24 16.62 10.88
C SER A 160 0.98 15.97 11.45
N CYS A 161 0.65 14.73 11.04
CA CYS A 161 -0.47 13.98 11.59
C CYS A 161 -0.11 13.38 12.96
N GLN A 162 -1.11 13.22 13.81
CA GLN A 162 -1.02 12.38 15.01
C GLN A 162 -1.16 10.91 14.60
N ILE A 163 -0.45 10.03 15.30
CA ILE A 163 -0.50 8.58 15.10
C ILE A 163 -1.18 7.92 16.29
N LEU A 164 -2.29 7.24 16.04
CA LEU A 164 -3.00 6.41 17.02
C LEU A 164 -2.75 4.94 16.69
N PHE A 165 -1.99 4.25 17.52
CA PHE A 165 -1.75 2.82 17.36
C PHE A 165 -2.74 2.03 18.22
N VAL A 166 -3.60 1.21 17.59
CA VAL A 166 -4.59 0.36 18.22
C VAL A 166 -4.17 -1.09 18.07
N GLU A 167 -3.73 -1.69 19.17
CA GLU A 167 -3.35 -3.10 19.21
C GLU A 167 -4.52 -3.98 19.58
N THR A 168 -4.72 -5.07 18.83
CA THR A 168 -5.73 -6.07 19.14
C THR A 168 -5.11 -7.29 19.80
N GLN A 169 -5.90 -8.00 20.61
CA GLN A 169 -5.41 -9.14 21.37
C GLN A 169 -4.93 -10.29 20.49
N THR A 170 -5.59 -10.50 19.36
CA THR A 170 -5.26 -11.50 18.34
C THR A 170 -5.61 -10.94 16.97
N ASN A 171 -5.15 -11.64 15.94
CA ASN A 171 -5.44 -11.38 14.53
C ASN A 171 -6.82 -11.90 14.08
N SER A 172 -7.73 -12.28 14.98
CA SER A 172 -9.09 -12.65 14.59
C SER A 172 -9.83 -11.45 14.01
N PHE A 173 -10.64 -11.66 12.97
CA PHE A 173 -11.45 -10.59 12.38
C PHE A 173 -12.35 -9.90 13.41
N ALA A 174 -12.84 -10.62 14.43
CA ALA A 174 -13.63 -10.04 15.52
C ALA A 174 -12.83 -9.03 16.35
N ASN A 175 -11.58 -9.36 16.72
CA ASN A 175 -10.72 -8.45 17.47
C ASN A 175 -10.29 -7.25 16.63
N LEU A 176 -9.90 -7.47 15.38
CA LEU A 176 -9.51 -6.41 14.43
C LEU A 176 -10.68 -5.45 14.17
N SER A 177 -11.90 -5.97 13.95
CA SER A 177 -13.14 -5.17 13.85
C SER A 177 -13.40 -4.32 15.10
N THR A 178 -13.13 -4.87 16.29
CA THR A 178 -13.21 -4.11 17.55
C THR A 178 -12.18 -2.97 17.57
N GLY A 179 -10.96 -3.22 17.09
CA GLY A 179 -9.90 -2.21 16.96
C GLY A 179 -10.30 -1.06 16.04
N VAL A 180 -10.89 -1.36 14.88
CA VAL A 180 -11.39 -0.35 13.91
C VAL A 180 -12.47 0.52 14.54
N ASN A 181 -13.46 -0.09 15.21
CA ASN A 181 -14.50 0.67 15.94
C ASN A 181 -13.89 1.57 17.02
N THR A 182 -12.88 1.09 17.74
CA THR A 182 -12.16 1.87 18.76
C THR A 182 -11.39 3.04 18.12
N ALA A 183 -10.68 2.81 17.02
CA ALA A 183 -9.97 3.86 16.30
C ALA A 183 -10.91 5.00 15.88
N ALA A 184 -12.05 4.66 15.30
CA ALA A 184 -13.07 5.63 14.91
C ALA A 184 -13.66 6.37 16.13
N ALA A 185 -13.99 5.65 17.22
CA ALA A 185 -14.52 6.24 18.44
C ALA A 185 -13.53 7.18 19.15
N LEU A 186 -12.21 6.98 18.95
CA LEU A 186 -11.15 7.83 19.46
C LEU A 186 -10.83 9.02 18.55
N GLY A 187 -11.58 9.21 17.47
CA GLY A 187 -11.53 10.39 16.61
C GLY A 187 -10.51 10.30 15.48
N ALA A 188 -10.14 9.10 15.03
CA ALA A 188 -9.31 8.96 13.83
C ALA A 188 -10.00 9.56 12.60
N ASN A 189 -9.25 10.33 11.80
CA ASN A 189 -9.70 10.86 10.50
C ASN A 189 -9.42 9.86 9.36
N ALA A 190 -8.33 9.10 9.50
CA ALA A 190 -8.01 7.97 8.65
C ALA A 190 -7.64 6.74 9.50
N ILE A 191 -7.96 5.53 9.00
CA ILE A 191 -7.64 4.26 9.68
C ILE A 191 -7.01 3.34 8.64
N SER A 192 -5.77 2.89 8.88
CA SER A 192 -5.08 1.91 8.04
C SER A 192 -5.22 0.50 8.60
N ASN A 193 -5.43 -0.45 7.70
CA ASN A 193 -5.61 -1.87 7.99
C ASN A 193 -4.81 -2.70 6.97
N SER A 194 -3.66 -3.17 7.36
CA SER A 194 -2.71 -3.85 6.50
C SER A 194 -2.80 -5.37 6.62
N TYR A 195 -4.00 -5.91 6.54
CA TYR A 195 -4.28 -7.33 6.73
C TYR A 195 -5.51 -7.80 5.97
N GLY A 196 -5.62 -9.10 5.82
CA GLY A 196 -6.82 -9.73 5.27
C GLY A 196 -6.78 -11.24 5.31
N GLY A 197 -7.84 -11.82 4.78
CA GLY A 197 -8.01 -13.26 4.58
C GLY A 197 -9.04 -13.52 3.50
N GLY A 198 -9.33 -14.77 3.23
CA GLY A 198 -10.36 -15.15 2.25
C GLY A 198 -11.74 -14.57 2.58
N GLU A 199 -12.51 -14.22 1.57
CA GLU A 199 -13.90 -13.78 1.76
C GLU A 199 -14.77 -14.89 2.37
N PHE A 200 -15.77 -14.52 3.16
CA PHE A 200 -16.70 -15.45 3.82
C PHE A 200 -18.11 -14.84 3.94
N VAL A 201 -19.12 -15.68 4.04
CA VAL A 201 -20.54 -15.25 3.99
C VAL A 201 -20.87 -14.18 5.05
N GLN A 202 -20.31 -14.29 6.25
CA GLN A 202 -20.61 -13.38 7.37
C GLN A 202 -19.89 -12.01 7.24
N GLU A 203 -19.00 -11.82 6.27
CA GLU A 203 -18.29 -10.54 6.06
C GLU A 203 -19.24 -9.36 5.81
N THR A 204 -20.46 -9.62 5.34
CA THR A 204 -21.51 -8.61 5.12
C THR A 204 -22.30 -8.27 6.39
N SER A 205 -22.06 -8.95 7.51
CA SER A 205 -22.75 -8.71 8.78
C SER A 205 -22.34 -7.39 9.45
N SER A 206 -23.14 -6.94 10.41
CA SER A 206 -22.83 -5.78 11.25
C SER A 206 -21.56 -5.98 12.10
N THR A 207 -21.24 -7.21 12.45
CA THR A 207 -20.08 -7.54 13.29
C THR A 207 -18.76 -7.38 12.51
N TYR A 208 -18.74 -7.80 11.25
CA TYR A 208 -17.54 -7.76 10.41
C TYR A 208 -17.56 -6.56 9.45
N GLY A 209 -18.30 -6.62 8.36
CA GLY A 209 -18.36 -5.53 7.40
C GLY A 209 -18.88 -4.21 7.98
N GLY A 210 -19.86 -4.29 8.90
CA GLY A 210 -20.40 -3.12 9.61
C GLY A 210 -19.39 -2.40 10.50
N ALA A 211 -18.36 -3.11 10.98
CA ALA A 211 -17.27 -2.50 11.77
C ALA A 211 -16.41 -1.51 10.96
N TYR A 212 -16.48 -1.54 9.65
CA TYR A 212 -15.81 -0.59 8.75
C TYR A 212 -16.73 0.56 8.30
N ASN A 213 -17.99 0.58 8.75
CA ASN A 213 -18.95 1.62 8.37
C ASN A 213 -18.89 2.82 9.34
N HIS A 214 -17.92 3.69 9.11
CA HIS A 214 -17.74 4.93 9.87
C HIS A 214 -17.80 6.14 8.91
N PRO A 215 -19.00 6.71 8.71
CA PRO A 215 -19.18 7.87 7.82
C PRO A 215 -18.26 9.03 8.21
N GLY A 216 -17.52 9.56 7.22
CA GLY A 216 -16.57 10.65 7.42
C GLY A 216 -15.17 10.23 7.86
N VAL A 217 -14.92 8.92 8.03
CA VAL A 217 -13.59 8.38 8.31
C VAL A 217 -13.06 7.68 7.08
N ALA A 218 -11.85 8.01 6.64
CA ALA A 218 -11.18 7.31 5.55
C ALA A 218 -10.57 6.01 6.06
N ILE A 219 -11.10 4.87 5.62
CA ILE A 219 -10.58 3.56 6.03
C ILE A 219 -9.88 2.92 4.84
N THR A 220 -8.57 2.75 4.94
CA THR A 220 -7.76 2.07 3.93
C THR A 220 -7.52 0.62 4.32
N VAL A 221 -7.54 -0.26 3.34
CA VAL A 221 -7.31 -1.70 3.52
C VAL A 221 -6.43 -2.21 2.39
N SER A 222 -5.38 -2.93 2.74
CA SER A 222 -4.53 -3.63 1.79
C SER A 222 -5.31 -4.67 0.99
N SER A 223 -5.17 -4.69 -0.34
CA SER A 223 -6.00 -5.56 -1.20
C SER A 223 -5.60 -7.03 -1.17
N GLY A 224 -4.39 -7.35 -0.69
CA GLY A 224 -3.82 -8.70 -0.66
C GLY A 224 -2.52 -8.81 -1.45
N ASP A 225 -1.77 -9.90 -1.20
CA ASP A 225 -0.40 -10.10 -1.68
C ASP A 225 -0.22 -11.40 -2.48
N SER A 226 -1.32 -12.01 -2.92
CA SER A 226 -1.32 -13.31 -3.60
C SER A 226 -1.76 -13.25 -5.07
N GLY A 227 -1.73 -12.06 -5.67
CA GLY A 227 -2.22 -11.82 -7.03
C GLY A 227 -3.75 -11.79 -7.10
N TYR A 228 -4.30 -12.09 -8.28
CA TYR A 228 -5.75 -12.05 -8.51
C TYR A 228 -6.52 -12.88 -7.48
N GLY A 229 -7.38 -12.21 -6.75
CA GLY A 229 -8.22 -12.73 -5.68
C GLY A 229 -8.65 -11.59 -4.76
N VAL A 230 -9.84 -11.72 -4.17
CA VAL A 230 -10.41 -10.72 -3.27
C VAL A 230 -10.26 -11.17 -1.83
N ALA A 231 -9.86 -10.25 -0.96
CA ALA A 231 -9.72 -10.47 0.46
C ALA A 231 -10.73 -9.64 1.26
N PHE A 232 -11.18 -10.16 2.41
CA PHE A 232 -11.81 -9.38 3.44
C PHE A 232 -10.71 -8.84 4.39
N PRO A 233 -10.75 -7.54 4.82
CA PRO A 233 -11.83 -6.58 4.69
C PRO A 233 -11.77 -5.65 3.45
N ALA A 234 -10.84 -5.85 2.50
CA ALA A 234 -10.74 -5.02 1.29
C ALA A 234 -12.03 -5.04 0.43
N ALA A 235 -12.79 -6.14 0.48
CA ALA A 235 -14.10 -6.26 -0.16
C ALA A 235 -15.17 -5.35 0.44
N SER A 236 -14.99 -4.79 1.65
CA SER A 236 -16.02 -3.95 2.29
C SER A 236 -16.37 -2.73 1.41
N PRO A 237 -17.67 -2.38 1.30
CA PRO A 237 -18.09 -1.21 0.51
C PRO A 237 -17.79 0.12 1.22
N TYR A 238 -17.27 0.08 2.43
CA TYR A 238 -17.00 1.27 3.27
C TYR A 238 -15.53 1.67 3.27
N VAL A 239 -14.66 0.88 2.65
CA VAL A 239 -13.21 1.07 2.68
C VAL A 239 -12.65 1.47 1.32
N THR A 240 -11.49 2.10 1.33
CA THR A 240 -10.61 2.25 0.16
C THR A 240 -9.71 1.02 0.10
N ALA A 241 -10.00 0.11 -0.82
CA ALA A 241 -9.15 -1.04 -1.10
C ALA A 241 -7.92 -0.59 -1.88
N VAL A 242 -6.74 -0.81 -1.32
CA VAL A 242 -5.49 -0.31 -1.87
C VAL A 242 -4.70 -1.44 -2.51
N GLY A 243 -4.58 -1.39 -3.83
CA GLY A 243 -3.77 -2.29 -4.64
C GLY A 243 -2.28 -1.95 -4.58
N GLY A 244 -1.50 -2.60 -5.44
CA GLY A 244 -0.05 -2.48 -5.38
C GLY A 244 0.63 -2.25 -6.72
N THR A 245 1.67 -1.42 -6.71
CA THR A 245 2.53 -1.16 -7.87
C THR A 245 3.99 -1.48 -7.56
N THR A 246 4.77 -1.63 -8.64
CA THR A 246 6.24 -1.58 -8.62
C THR A 246 6.66 -0.17 -9.01
N LEU A 247 7.19 0.60 -8.06
CA LEU A 247 7.64 1.97 -8.25
C LEU A 247 9.11 2.00 -8.68
N THR A 248 9.41 2.63 -9.82
CA THR A 248 10.76 2.66 -10.38
C THR A 248 11.18 4.08 -10.73
N ARG A 249 12.40 4.48 -10.33
CA ARG A 249 13.01 5.73 -10.78
C ARG A 249 13.23 5.72 -12.30
N SER A 250 12.90 6.81 -12.96
CA SER A 250 13.00 6.90 -14.41
C SER A 250 13.42 8.29 -14.89
N GLY A 251 13.76 8.42 -16.17
CA GLY A 251 14.00 9.70 -16.82
C GLY A 251 12.75 10.42 -17.30
N SER A 252 11.55 9.98 -16.90
CA SER A 252 10.29 10.66 -17.24
C SER A 252 10.20 12.04 -16.58
N ALA A 253 9.27 12.88 -17.02
CA ALA A 253 9.03 14.19 -16.41
C ALA A 253 8.63 14.10 -14.95
N ARG A 254 7.95 13.01 -14.54
CA ARG A 254 7.62 12.69 -13.16
C ARG A 254 8.86 12.26 -12.34
N GLY A 255 9.91 11.77 -13.00
CA GLY A 255 11.07 11.13 -12.36
C GLY A 255 10.82 9.67 -11.94
N TRP A 256 9.61 9.16 -12.10
CA TRP A 256 9.16 7.84 -11.69
C TRP A 256 8.23 7.20 -12.72
N THR A 257 8.22 5.88 -12.75
CA THR A 257 7.23 5.06 -13.49
C THR A 257 6.71 3.96 -12.59
N GLU A 258 5.51 3.48 -12.89
CA GLU A 258 4.89 2.38 -12.14
C GLU A 258 4.32 1.34 -13.09
N THR A 259 4.32 0.10 -12.62
CA THR A 259 3.60 -1.03 -13.21
C THR A 259 2.80 -1.73 -12.13
N ALA A 260 1.69 -2.37 -12.47
CA ALA A 260 0.99 -3.22 -11.51
C ALA A 260 1.95 -4.28 -10.94
N TRP A 261 1.95 -4.43 -9.63
CA TRP A 261 2.71 -5.48 -8.97
C TRP A 261 1.99 -6.82 -9.11
N ASP A 262 2.73 -7.89 -9.42
CA ASP A 262 2.16 -9.23 -9.64
C ASP A 262 1.54 -9.86 -8.37
N GLY A 263 1.90 -9.36 -7.18
CA GLY A 263 1.31 -9.78 -5.91
C GLY A 263 0.01 -9.07 -5.53
N ALA A 264 -0.31 -7.91 -6.11
CA ALA A 264 -1.46 -7.11 -5.70
C ALA A 264 -2.79 -7.88 -5.80
N GLY A 265 -3.62 -7.83 -4.75
CA GLY A 265 -4.96 -8.43 -4.75
C GLY A 265 -5.95 -7.63 -5.60
N SER A 266 -6.80 -8.32 -6.35
CA SER A 266 -7.86 -7.71 -7.16
C SER A 266 -8.99 -8.69 -7.47
N GLY A 267 -10.13 -8.19 -7.93
CA GLY A 267 -11.22 -9.04 -8.42
C GLY A 267 -12.61 -8.53 -8.07
N CYS A 268 -13.61 -9.40 -8.30
CA CYS A 268 -15.00 -9.16 -7.93
C CYS A 268 -15.34 -9.93 -6.67
N SER A 269 -15.83 -9.26 -5.62
CA SER A 269 -16.27 -9.90 -4.38
C SER A 269 -17.33 -10.98 -4.67
N ALA A 270 -17.27 -12.07 -3.90
CA ALA A 270 -18.26 -13.13 -3.94
C ALA A 270 -19.54 -12.78 -3.16
N TYR A 271 -19.48 -11.86 -2.21
CA TYR A 271 -20.58 -11.60 -1.27
C TYR A 271 -21.05 -10.14 -1.23
N VAL A 272 -20.15 -9.17 -1.33
CA VAL A 272 -20.43 -7.76 -1.08
C VAL A 272 -21.13 -7.09 -2.27
N ALA A 273 -22.26 -6.45 -2.03
CA ALA A 273 -23.00 -5.72 -3.06
C ALA A 273 -22.16 -4.59 -3.69
N LYS A 274 -22.31 -4.37 -4.98
CA LYS A 274 -21.65 -3.29 -5.71
C LYS A 274 -22.10 -1.94 -5.16
N PRO A 275 -21.18 -1.08 -4.68
CA PRO A 275 -21.53 0.28 -4.27
C PRO A 275 -21.90 1.14 -5.48
N SER A 276 -22.70 2.19 -5.24
CA SER A 276 -23.25 3.04 -6.29
C SER A 276 -22.20 3.72 -7.17
N TRP A 277 -21.06 4.10 -6.58
CA TRP A 277 -19.96 4.76 -7.32
C TRP A 277 -19.22 3.83 -8.29
N GLN A 278 -19.39 2.49 -8.18
CA GLN A 278 -18.81 1.54 -9.12
C GLN A 278 -19.76 1.16 -10.27
N THR A 279 -21.02 1.58 -10.23
CA THR A 279 -22.09 1.03 -11.09
C THR A 279 -21.83 1.22 -12.58
N SER A 280 -21.28 2.36 -12.98
CA SER A 280 -21.04 2.70 -14.39
C SER A 280 -19.66 2.32 -14.91
N VAL A 281 -18.75 1.87 -14.05
CA VAL A 281 -17.33 1.70 -14.38
C VAL A 281 -16.95 0.22 -14.50
N THR A 282 -17.29 -0.59 -13.50
CA THR A 282 -16.87 -1.99 -13.48
C THR A 282 -17.92 -2.94 -13.98
N ALA A 283 -17.51 -4.01 -14.69
CA ALA A 283 -18.40 -5.09 -15.11
C ALA A 283 -18.64 -6.14 -14.02
N CYS A 284 -18.04 -6.01 -12.81
CA CYS A 284 -18.38 -6.87 -11.67
C CYS A 284 -19.87 -6.81 -11.36
N ALA A 285 -20.48 -7.93 -11.04
CA ALA A 285 -21.84 -7.96 -10.50
C ALA A 285 -21.91 -7.44 -9.06
N ARG A 286 -20.80 -7.49 -8.36
CA ARG A 286 -20.61 -7.11 -6.95
C ARG A 286 -19.47 -6.11 -6.81
N ARG A 287 -19.04 -5.81 -5.55
CA ARG A 287 -17.92 -4.93 -5.24
C ARG A 287 -16.65 -5.35 -6.01
N ALA A 288 -16.02 -4.41 -6.73
CA ALA A 288 -14.76 -4.61 -7.42
C ALA A 288 -13.59 -4.07 -6.56
N VAL A 289 -12.47 -4.78 -6.52
CA VAL A 289 -11.21 -4.45 -5.82
C VAL A 289 -10.10 -4.41 -6.88
N ALA A 290 -9.18 -3.38 -6.89
CA ALA A 290 -8.96 -2.31 -5.92
C ALA A 290 -9.66 -0.99 -6.31
N ASP A 291 -9.58 0.03 -5.42
CA ASP A 291 -10.06 1.40 -5.72
C ASP A 291 -8.92 2.29 -6.22
N VAL A 292 -7.76 2.22 -5.57
CA VAL A 292 -6.51 2.94 -5.86
C VAL A 292 -5.32 2.03 -5.56
N ALA A 293 -4.11 2.47 -5.88
CA ALA A 293 -2.89 1.75 -5.53
C ALA A 293 -1.78 2.69 -5.05
N ALA A 294 -0.73 2.10 -4.52
CA ALA A 294 0.57 2.74 -4.28
C ALA A 294 1.68 1.67 -4.35
N ASP A 295 2.93 2.07 -4.14
CA ASP A 295 4.06 1.13 -4.11
C ASP A 295 3.84 -0.02 -3.12
N ALA A 296 4.07 -1.23 -3.58
CA ALA A 296 3.87 -2.47 -2.82
C ALA A 296 4.93 -3.53 -3.11
N ASP A 297 5.57 -3.52 -4.29
CA ASP A 297 6.54 -4.56 -4.65
C ASP A 297 7.73 -4.54 -3.68
N PRO A 298 8.09 -5.65 -3.03
CA PRO A 298 9.32 -5.72 -2.23
C PRO A 298 10.58 -5.30 -3.00
N ALA A 299 10.58 -5.40 -4.32
CA ALA A 299 11.70 -4.92 -5.16
C ALA A 299 11.87 -3.39 -5.11
N SER A 300 10.78 -2.64 -4.93
CA SER A 300 10.76 -1.19 -4.65
C SER A 300 10.42 -0.86 -3.19
N GLY A 301 10.30 -1.84 -2.32
CA GLY A 301 9.83 -1.69 -0.95
C GLY A 301 10.50 -0.60 -0.11
N ALA A 302 9.82 -0.18 0.95
CA ALA A 302 10.26 0.84 1.89
C ALA A 302 11.36 0.36 2.84
N SER A 303 12.15 1.30 3.35
CA SER A 303 13.01 1.08 4.50
C SER A 303 12.18 1.09 5.78
N VAL A 304 12.32 0.04 6.61
CA VAL A 304 11.60 -0.13 7.88
C VAL A 304 12.58 -0.46 8.99
N TYR A 305 12.46 0.16 10.14
CA TYR A 305 13.28 -0.11 11.31
C TYR A 305 12.48 -0.87 12.38
N ASP A 306 12.93 -2.04 12.76
CA ASP A 306 12.33 -2.84 13.83
C ASP A 306 13.41 -3.46 14.72
N THR A 307 13.29 -3.25 16.02
CA THR A 307 14.17 -3.86 17.03
C THR A 307 13.61 -5.17 17.59
N THR A 308 12.35 -5.51 17.32
CA THR A 308 11.78 -6.82 17.64
C THR A 308 12.41 -7.87 16.74
N PRO A 309 13.10 -8.88 17.27
CA PRO A 309 13.80 -9.84 16.43
C PRO A 309 12.84 -10.65 15.53
N TYR A 310 12.85 -10.38 14.23
CA TYR A 310 12.13 -11.16 13.24
C TYR A 310 13.06 -12.24 12.65
N GLN A 311 12.80 -13.50 12.96
CA GLN A 311 13.65 -14.65 12.59
C GLN A 311 15.13 -14.46 12.97
N GLY A 312 15.38 -13.87 14.13
CA GLY A 312 16.72 -13.61 14.66
C GLY A 312 17.42 -12.37 14.10
N GLN A 313 16.78 -11.60 13.22
CA GLN A 313 17.28 -10.37 12.64
C GLN A 313 16.56 -9.15 13.26
N SER A 314 17.23 -8.02 13.38
CA SER A 314 16.66 -6.73 13.81
C SER A 314 17.45 -5.58 13.20
N GLY A 315 16.85 -4.39 13.11
CA GLY A 315 17.46 -3.23 12.50
C GLY A 315 16.66 -2.75 11.28
N TRP A 316 17.35 -2.41 10.18
CA TRP A 316 16.71 -1.92 8.96
C TRP A 316 16.37 -3.07 8.03
N PHE A 317 15.09 -3.22 7.73
CA PHE A 317 14.57 -4.14 6.74
C PHE A 317 14.12 -3.38 5.48
N LYS A 318 14.04 -4.10 4.36
CA LYS A 318 13.32 -3.64 3.18
C LYS A 318 12.03 -4.45 3.07
N VAL A 319 10.90 -3.76 3.14
CA VAL A 319 9.56 -4.39 3.21
C VAL A 319 8.65 -3.81 2.13
N GLY A 320 7.88 -4.66 1.49
CA GLY A 320 6.81 -4.33 0.56
C GLY A 320 5.53 -5.04 0.95
N GLY A 321 4.68 -5.33 -0.02
CA GLY A 321 3.34 -5.84 0.15
C GLY A 321 2.30 -4.72 0.07
N THR A 322 1.04 -5.05 -0.11
CA THR A 322 -0.05 -4.05 -0.04
C THR A 322 -0.20 -3.44 1.35
N SER A 323 0.50 -4.00 2.35
CA SER A 323 0.73 -3.39 3.66
C SER A 323 1.56 -2.09 3.61
N LEU A 324 2.40 -1.89 2.59
CA LEU A 324 3.06 -0.60 2.37
C LEU A 324 2.09 0.41 1.77
N SER A 325 1.28 -0.01 0.82
CA SER A 325 0.37 0.87 0.09
C SER A 325 -0.80 1.37 0.95
N ALA A 326 -1.35 0.56 1.86
CA ALA A 326 -2.49 0.94 2.70
C ALA A 326 -2.20 2.12 3.64
N PRO A 327 -1.15 2.12 4.49
CA PRO A 327 -0.79 3.25 5.34
C PRO A 327 -0.30 4.46 4.55
N LEU A 328 0.31 4.25 3.36
CA LEU A 328 0.66 5.33 2.46
C LEU A 328 -0.59 6.11 2.05
N ILE A 329 -1.64 5.43 1.59
CA ILE A 329 -2.91 6.07 1.21
C ILE A 329 -3.63 6.67 2.42
N ALA A 330 -3.57 6.04 3.62
CA ALA A 330 -4.07 6.64 4.86
C ALA A 330 -3.36 7.97 5.16
N GLY A 331 -2.03 8.03 4.95
CA GLY A 331 -1.23 9.25 5.04
C GLY A 331 -1.69 10.32 4.05
N VAL A 332 -2.01 9.95 2.81
CA VAL A 332 -2.53 10.89 1.79
C VAL A 332 -3.90 11.45 2.19
N TYR A 333 -4.81 10.64 2.74
CA TYR A 333 -6.06 11.14 3.32
C TYR A 333 -5.81 12.10 4.50
N GLY A 334 -4.82 11.79 5.35
CA GLY A 334 -4.39 12.69 6.42
C GLY A 334 -3.90 14.04 5.88
N LEU A 335 -3.09 14.04 4.81
CA LEU A 335 -2.63 15.26 4.14
C LEU A 335 -3.77 16.06 3.49
N ALA A 336 -4.76 15.37 2.91
CA ALA A 336 -5.96 16.00 2.33
C ALA A 336 -6.77 16.72 3.40
N GLY A 337 -6.95 16.10 4.58
CA GLY A 337 -7.54 16.73 5.76
C GLY A 337 -9.06 16.93 5.70
N ASP A 338 -9.74 16.35 4.72
CA ASP A 338 -11.16 16.62 4.44
C ASP A 338 -12.04 15.38 4.31
N ALA A 339 -11.56 14.20 4.77
CA ALA A 339 -12.32 12.95 4.76
C ALA A 339 -13.72 13.10 5.36
N GLY A 340 -13.86 13.90 6.44
CA GLY A 340 -15.13 14.18 7.11
C GLY A 340 -16.18 14.91 6.29
N THR A 341 -15.86 15.39 5.09
CA THR A 341 -16.80 16.12 4.23
C THR A 341 -17.66 15.21 3.36
N THR A 342 -17.41 13.89 3.36
CA THR A 342 -18.22 12.88 2.68
C THR A 342 -18.45 11.67 3.58
N SER A 343 -19.60 11.00 3.43
CA SER A 343 -19.91 9.80 4.23
C SER A 343 -18.95 8.65 3.92
N TYR A 344 -18.52 8.52 2.68
CA TYR A 344 -17.61 7.45 2.25
C TYR A 344 -16.47 8.04 1.44
N PRO A 345 -15.32 8.34 2.07
CA PRO A 345 -14.17 8.98 1.42
C PRO A 345 -13.68 8.26 0.16
N VAL A 346 -13.78 6.93 0.11
CA VAL A 346 -13.46 6.14 -1.09
C VAL A 346 -14.19 6.63 -2.35
N SER A 347 -15.41 7.16 -2.22
CA SER A 347 -16.20 7.66 -3.36
C SER A 347 -15.54 8.83 -4.09
N ARG A 348 -14.62 9.57 -3.42
CA ARG A 348 -13.85 10.65 -4.04
C ARG A 348 -12.89 10.15 -5.08
N ALA A 349 -12.18 9.05 -4.83
CA ALA A 349 -11.30 8.44 -5.83
C ALA A 349 -12.08 8.09 -7.12
N TRP A 350 -13.32 7.62 -6.98
CA TRP A 350 -14.21 7.30 -8.12
C TRP A 350 -14.79 8.53 -8.82
N THR A 351 -14.92 9.64 -8.12
CA THR A 351 -15.42 10.91 -8.68
C THR A 351 -14.30 11.73 -9.30
N ASN A 352 -13.13 11.75 -8.65
CA ASN A 352 -11.99 12.60 -9.02
C ASN A 352 -10.87 11.79 -9.71
N HIS A 353 -11.21 10.67 -10.34
CA HIS A 353 -10.23 9.73 -10.90
C HIS A 353 -9.22 10.34 -11.87
N GLY A 354 -9.52 11.45 -12.52
CA GLY A 354 -8.57 12.17 -13.38
C GLY A 354 -7.40 12.84 -12.65
N THR A 355 -7.33 12.73 -11.31
CA THR A 355 -6.25 13.31 -10.49
C THR A 355 -5.21 12.27 -10.05
N PHE A 356 -5.30 11.04 -10.55
CA PHE A 356 -4.35 9.97 -10.26
C PHE A 356 -3.33 9.80 -11.38
N ASN A 357 -2.18 9.19 -11.06
CA ASN A 357 -1.29 8.63 -12.06
C ASN A 357 -1.88 7.28 -12.51
N ASP A 358 -2.44 7.24 -13.69
CA ASP A 358 -2.99 6.02 -14.29
C ASP A 358 -1.87 5.02 -14.58
N VAL A 359 -1.97 3.80 -14.04
CA VAL A 359 -0.97 2.73 -14.21
C VAL A 359 -1.46 1.80 -15.31
N THR A 360 -0.81 1.84 -16.47
CA THR A 360 -1.33 1.22 -17.70
C THR A 360 -0.57 -0.02 -18.16
N SER A 361 0.26 -0.60 -17.28
CA SER A 361 1.06 -1.79 -17.60
C SER A 361 1.31 -2.65 -16.35
N GLY A 362 1.63 -3.92 -16.56
CA GLY A 362 1.81 -4.93 -15.51
C GLY A 362 0.56 -5.79 -15.35
N SER A 363 0.69 -6.86 -14.57
CA SER A 363 -0.37 -7.83 -14.36
C SER A 363 -0.19 -8.55 -13.03
N ASN A 364 -1.29 -8.88 -12.36
CA ASN A 364 -1.32 -9.68 -11.13
C ASN A 364 -1.91 -11.08 -11.33
N GLY A 365 -2.10 -11.51 -12.57
CA GLY A 365 -2.65 -12.84 -12.88
C GLY A 365 -2.78 -13.10 -14.36
N THR A 366 -3.55 -14.10 -14.74
CA THR A 366 -3.73 -14.55 -16.14
C THR A 366 -5.14 -14.35 -16.66
N CYS A 367 -5.98 -13.60 -15.95
CA CYS A 367 -7.39 -13.41 -16.33
C CYS A 367 -7.65 -12.31 -17.37
N GLY A 368 -6.60 -11.57 -17.77
CA GLY A 368 -6.71 -10.50 -18.76
C GLY A 368 -7.30 -9.20 -18.20
N ALA A 369 -7.38 -8.19 -19.08
CA ALA A 369 -7.92 -6.88 -18.75
C ALA A 369 -9.45 -6.89 -18.61
N PRO A 370 -10.02 -6.06 -17.74
CA PRO A 370 -9.35 -5.16 -16.77
C PRO A 370 -9.08 -5.83 -15.43
N TRP A 371 -9.24 -7.15 -15.30
CA TRP A 371 -9.27 -7.84 -14.02
C TRP A 371 -7.87 -8.13 -13.45
N CYS A 372 -6.96 -8.56 -14.34
CA CYS A 372 -5.59 -8.89 -13.99
C CYS A 372 -4.57 -7.96 -14.63
N ASP A 373 -4.84 -7.42 -15.81
CA ASP A 373 -3.90 -6.57 -16.54
C ASP A 373 -4.24 -5.11 -16.29
N ALA A 374 -3.23 -4.32 -15.92
CA ALA A 374 -3.34 -2.87 -15.83
C ALA A 374 -3.56 -2.26 -17.22
N GLY A 375 -4.43 -1.26 -17.31
CA GLY A 375 -4.82 -0.61 -18.54
C GLY A 375 -5.28 0.83 -18.31
N ALA A 376 -5.65 1.54 -19.38
CA ALA A 376 -6.13 2.91 -19.24
C ALA A 376 -7.45 2.99 -18.47
N GLY A 377 -7.50 3.85 -17.46
CA GLY A 377 -8.65 4.02 -16.57
C GLY A 377 -8.65 3.00 -15.44
N TRP A 378 -9.84 2.61 -14.97
CA TRP A 378 -9.93 1.64 -13.87
C TRP A 378 -9.54 0.23 -14.29
N ASP A 379 -8.67 -0.40 -13.51
CA ASP A 379 -8.35 -1.82 -13.58
C ASP A 379 -8.30 -2.47 -12.19
N GLY A 380 -8.30 -3.81 -12.15
CA GLY A 380 -8.30 -4.56 -10.90
C GLY A 380 -7.06 -4.30 -10.03
N PRO A 381 -5.84 -4.55 -10.53
CA PRO A 381 -4.61 -4.46 -9.74
C PRO A 381 -4.33 -3.08 -9.13
N THR A 382 -4.68 -2.00 -9.85
CA THR A 382 -4.26 -0.64 -9.48
C THR A 382 -5.42 0.34 -9.26
N GLY A 383 -6.67 -0.13 -9.42
CA GLY A 383 -7.82 0.75 -9.30
C GLY A 383 -7.77 1.90 -10.31
N TRP A 384 -7.95 3.13 -9.84
CA TRP A 384 -7.78 4.35 -10.63
C TRP A 384 -6.33 4.81 -10.77
N GLY A 385 -5.38 4.08 -10.19
CA GLY A 385 -3.96 4.41 -10.20
C GLY A 385 -3.44 4.91 -8.86
N THR A 386 -2.28 5.60 -8.89
CA THR A 386 -1.55 6.03 -7.70
C THR A 386 -1.69 7.55 -7.46
N PRO A 387 -1.46 8.06 -6.25
CA PRO A 387 -1.66 9.47 -5.93
C PRO A 387 -0.86 10.42 -6.84
N TRP A 388 -1.46 11.58 -7.16
CA TRP A 388 -0.74 12.75 -7.65
C TRP A 388 -1.22 13.98 -6.86
N GLY A 389 -0.57 14.23 -5.73
CA GLY A 389 -1.09 15.13 -4.69
C GLY A 389 -2.24 14.50 -3.92
N THR A 390 -3.14 15.34 -3.39
CA THR A 390 -4.25 14.90 -2.51
C THR A 390 -5.64 15.08 -3.12
N ALA A 391 -5.75 15.58 -4.34
CA ALA A 391 -7.04 16.00 -4.91
C ALA A 391 -8.03 14.84 -5.17
N GLY A 392 -7.55 13.60 -5.20
CA GLY A 392 -8.37 12.39 -5.33
C GLY A 392 -8.93 11.83 -4.02
N PHE A 393 -8.57 12.43 -2.88
CA PHE A 393 -8.76 11.85 -1.55
C PHE A 393 -9.60 12.70 -0.60
#